data_a4ebe41cc88ae30a699c80a82cc9dba0
#
_entry.id   a4ebe41cc88ae30a699c80a82cc9dba0
#
_cell.length_a   1.000
_cell.length_b   1.000
_cell.length_c   1.000
_cell.angle_alpha   90.00
_cell.angle_beta   90.00
_cell.angle_gamma   90.00
#
_symmetry.space_group_name_H-M   'P 1'
#
loop_
_entity.id
_entity.type
_entity.pdbx_description
1 polymer ?
#
loop_
_entity_poly.entity_id
_entity_poly.type
_entity_poly.pdbx_seq_one_letter_code
_entity_poly.pdbx_strand_id
1 'polypeptide(L)'
;GSAFDEIIAPTPEPEEVGEAEKTTRRPVSLVERRRARSVVDRPLPVADAASLLGGEEAADLGDRLRERHRARRMLVARRIALTLVTLALAGGGAWVAFFSPVFAFSSSAVIVSGEDGTLVTADSVRSSIASFEGVPLTRLSMSAVARAVESNVAVRSATVTRRWPTSLRVSVTMRTPMAVEAGTGGYQLVDDQGVAFQQVASAGDYPVVTLPEDRSVGAADIASALGALDDSTRSQVATVTSTGTQVSFTLRGGQTVKWGT
;
A
#
# COMPACT_ATOMS: atom_id res chain seq x y z
N GLY A 1 18.66 -29.57 45.55
CA GLY A 1 20.06 -29.79 45.27
C GLY A 1 20.56 -28.95 44.13
N SER A 2 21.69 -28.36 44.35
CA SER A 2 22.61 -27.65 43.46
C SER A 2 22.26 -26.23 43.11
N ALA A 3 23.02 -25.41 43.78
CA ALA A 3 23.34 -24.04 43.63
C ALA A 3 24.01 -23.74 42.24
N PHE A 4 23.66 -22.64 41.65
CA PHE A 4 24.54 -21.92 40.73
C PHE A 4 24.92 -20.58 41.38
N ASP A 5 26.18 -20.54 41.86
CA ASP A 5 26.87 -19.31 42.27
C ASP A 5 27.03 -18.37 41.11
N GLU A 6 26.41 -17.23 41.20
CA GLU A 6 26.59 -16.09 40.27
C GLU A 6 27.77 -15.26 40.78
N ILE A 7 28.90 -15.37 40.08
CA ILE A 7 30.11 -14.61 40.36
C ILE A 7 29.88 -13.17 39.83
N ILE A 8 29.58 -12.25 40.73
CA ILE A 8 29.56 -10.78 40.44
C ILE A 8 31.01 -10.31 40.47
N ALA A 9 31.53 -9.91 39.29
CA ALA A 9 32.79 -9.19 39.18
C ALA A 9 32.63 -7.74 39.64
N PRO A 10 33.59 -7.17 40.43
CA PRO A 10 33.49 -5.79 40.91
C PRO A 10 33.75 -4.80 39.77
N THR A 11 32.90 -3.78 39.71
CA THR A 11 33.01 -2.59 38.89
C THR A 11 34.26 -1.79 39.32
N PRO A 12 35.15 -1.39 38.39
CA PRO A 12 36.24 -0.46 38.74
C PRO A 12 35.69 0.96 38.92
N GLU A 13 36.10 1.59 40.00
CA GLU A 13 35.93 3.02 40.30
C GLU A 13 36.52 3.88 39.16
N PRO A 14 35.93 5.04 38.85
CA PRO A 14 36.48 5.96 37.87
C PRO A 14 37.64 6.73 38.49
N GLU A 15 38.85 6.55 37.92
CA GLU A 15 40.02 7.44 38.20
C GLU A 15 39.69 8.87 37.79
N GLU A 16 39.92 9.80 38.73
CA GLU A 16 39.93 11.24 38.47
C GLU A 16 41.05 11.57 37.48
N VAL A 17 40.67 11.81 36.22
CA VAL A 17 41.56 12.40 35.22
C VAL A 17 41.43 13.91 35.30
N GLY A 18 42.58 14.51 35.62
CA GLY A 18 42.79 15.93 35.85
C GLY A 18 42.20 16.85 34.75
N GLU A 19 41.82 18.01 35.19
CA GLU A 19 41.37 19.15 34.41
C GLU A 19 42.33 19.47 33.26
N ALA A 20 41.98 19.00 32.05
CA ALA A 20 42.60 19.48 30.83
C ALA A 20 41.97 20.82 30.45
N GLU A 21 42.79 21.84 30.54
CA GLU A 21 42.58 23.22 30.12
C GLU A 21 41.77 23.32 28.83
N LYS A 22 40.50 23.75 28.90
CA LYS A 22 39.64 24.01 27.75
C LYS A 22 40.16 25.22 26.98
N THR A 23 41.08 24.98 26.05
CA THR A 23 41.39 25.97 25.01
C THR A 23 40.15 26.19 24.17
N THR A 24 39.42 27.25 24.45
CA THR A 24 38.23 27.68 23.72
C THR A 24 38.64 28.08 22.31
N ARG A 25 38.65 27.15 21.39
CA ARG A 25 38.73 27.43 19.94
C ARG A 25 37.41 28.12 19.56
N ARG A 26 37.44 29.45 19.43
CA ARG A 26 36.35 30.22 18.82
C ARG A 26 36.03 29.61 17.46
N PRO A 27 34.75 29.31 17.12
CA PRO A 27 34.39 28.87 15.80
C PRO A 27 34.68 29.99 14.81
N VAL A 28 35.65 29.75 13.92
CA VAL A 28 35.96 30.67 12.81
C VAL A 28 34.69 30.74 11.92
N SER A 29 34.16 31.94 11.75
CA SER A 29 32.94 32.19 11.01
C SER A 29 33.08 31.69 9.54
N LEU A 30 31.99 31.24 8.96
CA LEU A 30 31.95 30.80 7.54
C LEU A 30 32.43 31.89 6.58
N VAL A 31 32.33 33.15 6.97
CA VAL A 31 32.79 34.31 6.21
C VAL A 31 34.33 34.39 6.21
N GLU A 32 34.98 34.10 7.36
CA GLU A 32 36.45 34.08 7.41
C GLU A 32 37.02 32.88 6.62
N ARG A 33 36.37 31.72 6.64
CA ARG A 33 36.76 30.59 5.79
C ARG A 33 36.63 30.89 4.32
N ARG A 34 35.60 31.68 3.91
CA ARG A 34 35.45 32.14 2.53
C ARG A 34 36.54 33.17 2.16
N ARG A 35 36.89 34.10 3.04
CA ARG A 35 38.00 35.06 2.78
C ARG A 35 39.36 34.37 2.71
N ALA A 36 39.63 33.39 3.59
CA ALA A 36 40.89 32.62 3.53
C ALA A 36 41.00 31.83 2.24
N ARG A 37 39.88 31.25 1.72
CA ARG A 37 39.86 30.57 0.39
C ARG A 37 40.00 31.54 -0.78
N SER A 38 39.48 32.75 -0.69
CA SER A 38 39.56 33.73 -1.78
C SER A 38 40.96 34.35 -1.92
N VAL A 39 41.76 34.31 -0.85
CA VAL A 39 43.17 34.79 -0.88
C VAL A 39 44.09 33.74 -1.54
N VAL A 40 43.81 32.44 -1.34
CA VAL A 40 44.62 31.35 -1.93
C VAL A 40 44.28 31.09 -3.42
N ASP A 41 43.10 31.50 -3.85
CA ASP A 41 42.62 31.23 -5.24
C ASP A 41 42.77 32.43 -6.18
N ARG A 42 43.53 33.51 -5.75
CA ARG A 42 43.90 34.56 -6.70
C ARG A 42 45.08 34.06 -7.54
N PRO A 43 44.88 33.67 -8.78
CA PRO A 43 45.99 33.33 -9.64
C PRO A 43 46.82 34.60 -9.80
N LEU A 44 48.08 34.54 -9.39
CA LEU A 44 49.03 35.61 -9.69
C LEU A 44 49.00 35.81 -11.22
N PRO A 45 48.93 37.05 -11.72
CA PRO A 45 48.94 37.25 -13.14
C PRO A 45 50.21 36.61 -13.74
N VAL A 46 50.00 35.75 -14.74
CA VAL A 46 51.07 34.92 -15.36
C VAL A 46 52.23 35.81 -15.87
N ALA A 47 51.99 37.07 -16.11
CA ALA A 47 52.98 38.09 -16.46
C ALA A 47 54.02 38.37 -15.37
N ASP A 48 53.62 38.40 -14.07
CA ASP A 48 54.54 38.65 -12.96
C ASP A 48 55.42 37.45 -12.63
N ALA A 49 54.87 36.21 -12.80
CA ALA A 49 55.63 34.98 -12.65
C ALA A 49 56.67 34.81 -13.77
N ALA A 50 56.35 35.22 -14.98
CA ALA A 50 57.26 35.14 -16.14
C ALA A 50 58.48 36.08 -15.98
N SER A 51 58.29 37.25 -15.32
CA SER A 51 59.38 38.22 -15.06
C SER A 51 60.36 37.75 -13.96
N LEU A 52 59.90 36.85 -13.06
CA LEU A 52 60.71 36.36 -11.92
C LEU A 52 61.51 35.08 -12.27
N LEU A 53 61.12 34.31 -13.25
CA LEU A 53 61.68 32.97 -13.54
C LEU A 53 62.42 32.83 -14.90
N GLY A 54 62.80 33.91 -15.55
CA GLY A 54 63.40 33.76 -16.88
C GLY A 54 62.42 33.15 -17.88
N GLY A 55 62.24 33.79 -19.02
CA GLY A 55 61.08 33.56 -19.94
C GLY A 55 60.80 32.07 -20.36
N GLU A 56 61.77 31.17 -20.34
CA GLU A 56 61.56 29.76 -20.77
C GLU A 56 60.91 28.90 -19.68
N GLU A 57 61.30 29.07 -18.39
CA GLU A 57 60.69 28.30 -17.28
C GLU A 57 59.25 28.71 -16.97
N ALA A 58 58.95 30.02 -17.16
CA ALA A 58 57.61 30.52 -16.95
C ALA A 58 56.64 30.06 -18.06
N ALA A 59 57.12 29.88 -19.30
CA ALA A 59 56.34 29.32 -20.39
C ALA A 59 56.00 27.83 -20.12
N ASP A 60 56.94 27.03 -19.65
CA ASP A 60 56.72 25.61 -19.31
C ASP A 60 55.72 25.43 -18.13
N LEU A 61 55.80 26.30 -17.13
CA LEU A 61 54.81 26.32 -16.01
C LEU A 61 53.39 26.70 -16.45
N GLY A 62 53.30 27.64 -17.41
CA GLY A 62 52.03 28.04 -17.98
C GLY A 62 51.34 26.92 -18.77
N ASP A 63 52.10 26.16 -19.51
CA ASP A 63 51.59 25.07 -20.31
C ASP A 63 51.18 23.86 -19.45
N ARG A 64 51.96 23.53 -18.44
CA ARG A 64 51.58 22.49 -17.41
C ARG A 64 50.33 22.86 -16.62
N LEU A 65 50.10 24.12 -16.32
CA LEU A 65 48.86 24.60 -15.69
C LEU A 65 47.65 24.48 -16.65
N ARG A 66 47.84 24.81 -17.91
CA ARG A 66 46.80 24.66 -18.95
C ARG A 66 46.41 23.19 -19.16
N GLU A 67 47.36 22.28 -19.17
CA GLU A 67 47.13 20.85 -19.29
C GLU A 67 46.32 20.30 -18.07
N ARG A 68 46.70 20.71 -16.87
CA ARG A 68 45.96 20.32 -15.65
C ARG A 68 44.51 20.87 -15.64
N HIS A 69 44.30 22.09 -16.14
CA HIS A 69 42.97 22.64 -16.29
C HIS A 69 42.13 21.93 -17.36
N ARG A 70 42.76 21.52 -18.48
CA ARG A 70 42.12 20.71 -19.53
C ARG A 70 41.75 19.34 -19.01
N ALA A 71 42.62 18.66 -18.31
CA ALA A 71 42.38 17.34 -17.70
C ALA A 71 41.22 17.39 -16.67
N ARG A 72 41.22 18.41 -15.79
CA ARG A 72 40.12 18.60 -14.82
C ARG A 72 38.79 18.89 -15.52
N ARG A 73 38.78 19.75 -16.55
CA ARG A 73 37.59 20.02 -17.36
C ARG A 73 37.06 18.80 -18.06
N MET A 74 37.93 17.92 -18.61
CA MET A 74 37.52 16.67 -19.22
C MET A 74 36.91 15.70 -18.19
N LEU A 75 37.48 15.59 -16.99
CA LEU A 75 36.90 14.74 -15.91
C LEU A 75 35.54 15.26 -15.44
N VAL A 76 35.40 16.57 -15.28
CA VAL A 76 34.12 17.18 -14.91
C VAL A 76 33.10 17.00 -16.04
N ALA A 77 33.48 17.26 -17.28
CA ALA A 77 32.62 17.05 -18.45
C ALA A 77 32.17 15.61 -18.59
N ARG A 78 33.08 14.63 -18.37
CA ARG A 78 32.76 13.19 -18.37
C ARG A 78 31.77 12.84 -17.25
N ARG A 79 31.95 13.38 -16.03
CA ARG A 79 31.02 13.17 -14.92
C ARG A 79 29.64 13.76 -15.24
N ILE A 80 29.59 14.98 -15.77
CA ILE A 80 28.32 15.62 -16.18
C ILE A 80 27.67 14.79 -17.28
N ALA A 81 28.43 14.35 -18.30
CA ALA A 81 27.88 13.52 -19.37
C ALA A 81 27.32 12.20 -18.84
N LEU A 82 28.04 11.50 -17.92
CA LEU A 82 27.55 10.29 -17.30
C LEU A 82 26.26 10.54 -16.50
N THR A 83 26.21 11.62 -15.71
CA THR A 83 25.00 11.99 -14.95
C THR A 83 23.82 12.26 -15.88
N LEU A 84 24.04 13.00 -16.97
CA LEU A 84 22.99 13.27 -17.95
C LEU A 84 22.50 11.99 -18.64
N VAL A 85 23.39 11.08 -19.00
CA VAL A 85 23.02 9.78 -19.58
C VAL A 85 22.20 8.97 -18.58
N THR A 86 22.64 8.92 -17.31
CA THR A 86 21.89 8.20 -16.26
C THR A 86 20.51 8.80 -16.06
N LEU A 87 20.39 10.13 -16.01
CA LEU A 87 19.11 10.82 -15.91
C LEU A 87 18.21 10.57 -17.13
N ALA A 88 18.80 10.57 -18.33
CA ALA A 88 18.05 10.28 -19.56
C ALA A 88 17.52 8.83 -19.59
N LEU A 89 18.35 7.87 -19.16
CA LEU A 89 17.96 6.47 -19.07
C LEU A 89 16.88 6.27 -17.99
N ALA A 90 17.04 6.90 -16.83
CA ALA A 90 16.05 6.83 -15.76
C ALA A 90 14.73 7.50 -16.17
N GLY A 91 14.79 8.68 -16.79
CA GLY A 91 13.61 9.39 -17.32
C GLY A 91 12.92 8.63 -18.44
N GLY A 92 13.70 8.08 -19.38
CA GLY A 92 13.19 7.23 -20.45
C GLY A 92 12.55 5.96 -19.93
N GLY A 93 13.18 5.28 -18.96
CA GLY A 93 12.62 4.09 -18.31
C GLY A 93 11.33 4.40 -17.56
N ALA A 94 11.29 5.51 -16.82
CA ALA A 94 10.07 5.98 -16.14
C ALA A 94 8.98 6.30 -17.17
N TRP A 95 9.31 7.00 -18.24
CA TRP A 95 8.35 7.32 -19.31
C TRP A 95 7.73 6.05 -19.91
N VAL A 96 8.58 5.04 -20.23
CA VAL A 96 8.11 3.74 -20.73
C VAL A 96 7.20 3.06 -19.71
N ALA A 97 7.56 3.04 -18.43
CA ALA A 97 6.78 2.39 -17.38
C ALA A 97 5.38 3.04 -17.18
N PHE A 98 5.25 4.36 -17.40
CA PHE A 98 4.01 5.08 -17.15
C PHE A 98 3.16 5.33 -18.40
N PHE A 99 3.74 5.31 -19.60
CA PHE A 99 3.05 5.72 -20.82
C PHE A 99 3.10 4.66 -21.94
N SER A 100 3.95 3.63 -21.83
CA SER A 100 4.04 2.61 -22.85
C SER A 100 2.90 1.59 -22.76
N PRO A 101 2.35 1.14 -23.90
CA PRO A 101 1.35 0.06 -23.95
C PRO A 101 1.91 -1.30 -23.50
N VAL A 102 3.22 -1.45 -23.32
CA VAL A 102 3.85 -2.70 -22.83
C VAL A 102 3.33 -3.11 -21.45
N PHE A 103 2.95 -2.14 -20.62
CA PHE A 103 2.39 -2.37 -19.29
C PHE A 103 0.88 -2.09 -19.23
N ALA A 104 0.21 -2.03 -20.37
CA ALA A 104 -1.22 -1.83 -20.44
C ALA A 104 -1.96 -3.03 -19.88
N PHE A 105 -2.95 -2.76 -19.03
CA PHE A 105 -3.82 -3.79 -18.46
C PHE A 105 -4.62 -4.49 -19.54
N SER A 106 -4.71 -5.82 -19.46
CA SER A 106 -5.59 -6.64 -20.29
C SER A 106 -6.55 -7.44 -19.42
N SER A 107 -7.84 -7.22 -19.60
CA SER A 107 -8.91 -7.91 -18.86
C SER A 107 -8.94 -9.41 -19.17
N SER A 108 -8.55 -9.83 -20.37
CA SER A 108 -8.47 -11.24 -20.77
C SER A 108 -7.42 -12.05 -19.99
N ALA A 109 -6.36 -11.37 -19.51
CA ALA A 109 -5.26 -12.00 -18.78
C ALA A 109 -5.51 -12.05 -17.25
N VAL A 110 -6.69 -11.59 -16.77
CA VAL A 110 -7.02 -11.55 -15.34
C VAL A 110 -7.25 -12.95 -14.80
N ILE A 111 -6.60 -13.24 -13.68
CA ILE A 111 -6.84 -14.46 -12.90
C ILE A 111 -7.84 -14.13 -11.81
N VAL A 112 -9.00 -14.76 -11.88
CA VAL A 112 -10.07 -14.64 -10.87
C VAL A 112 -10.02 -15.88 -9.98
N SER A 113 -10.31 -15.72 -8.70
CA SER A 113 -10.41 -16.80 -7.71
C SER A 113 -11.46 -16.44 -6.66
N GLY A 114 -12.15 -17.47 -6.15
CA GLY A 114 -13.20 -17.30 -5.14
C GLY A 114 -14.60 -17.06 -5.71
N GLU A 115 -14.74 -17.12 -7.04
CA GLU A 115 -16.05 -17.15 -7.71
C GLU A 115 -16.78 -18.48 -7.47
N ASP A 116 -18.12 -18.45 -7.47
CA ASP A 116 -18.97 -19.66 -7.34
C ASP A 116 -19.39 -20.27 -8.68
N GLY A 117 -19.04 -19.58 -9.77
CA GLY A 117 -19.36 -20.02 -11.13
C GLY A 117 -20.83 -19.89 -11.55
N THR A 118 -21.70 -19.44 -10.63
CA THR A 118 -23.14 -19.26 -10.86
C THR A 118 -23.58 -17.79 -10.72
N LEU A 119 -23.45 -17.21 -9.56
CA LEU A 119 -23.77 -15.80 -9.27
C LEU A 119 -22.67 -14.85 -9.74
N VAL A 120 -21.45 -15.25 -9.52
CA VAL A 120 -20.26 -14.52 -9.96
C VAL A 120 -19.39 -15.46 -10.78
N THR A 121 -19.25 -15.16 -12.06
CA THR A 121 -18.38 -15.89 -12.98
C THR A 121 -17.11 -15.10 -13.24
N ALA A 122 -16.03 -15.77 -13.66
CA ALA A 122 -14.80 -15.10 -14.07
C ALA A 122 -15.07 -14.08 -15.19
N ASP A 123 -16.01 -14.35 -16.08
CA ASP A 123 -16.37 -13.43 -17.17
C ASP A 123 -17.16 -12.22 -16.69
N SER A 124 -18.04 -12.37 -15.68
CA SER A 124 -18.73 -11.23 -15.07
C SER A 124 -17.75 -10.30 -14.37
N VAL A 125 -16.74 -10.87 -13.69
CA VAL A 125 -15.66 -10.08 -13.07
C VAL A 125 -14.84 -9.35 -14.14
N ARG A 126 -14.44 -10.04 -15.23
CA ARG A 126 -13.71 -9.38 -16.34
C ARG A 126 -14.53 -8.26 -16.97
N SER A 127 -15.83 -8.45 -17.14
CA SER A 127 -16.72 -7.44 -17.70
C SER A 127 -16.82 -6.21 -16.80
N SER A 128 -16.89 -6.38 -15.47
CA SER A 128 -16.96 -5.25 -14.52
C SER A 128 -15.71 -4.38 -14.53
N ILE A 129 -14.57 -4.93 -14.91
CA ILE A 129 -13.28 -4.21 -14.97
C ILE A 129 -12.85 -3.86 -16.39
N ALA A 130 -13.65 -4.14 -17.40
CA ALA A 130 -13.33 -3.85 -18.80
C ALA A 130 -13.10 -2.36 -19.09
N SER A 131 -13.70 -1.48 -18.29
CA SER A 131 -13.49 -0.02 -18.39
C SER A 131 -12.05 0.43 -18.11
N PHE A 132 -11.23 -0.42 -17.49
CA PHE A 132 -9.82 -0.16 -17.21
C PHE A 132 -8.88 -0.72 -18.29
N GLU A 133 -9.39 -1.34 -19.35
CA GLU A 133 -8.60 -1.90 -20.45
C GLU A 133 -7.68 -0.85 -21.06
N GLY A 134 -6.43 -1.22 -21.34
CA GLY A 134 -5.44 -0.33 -21.94
C GLY A 134 -4.77 0.66 -20.96
N VAL A 135 -5.22 0.76 -19.72
CA VAL A 135 -4.58 1.63 -18.72
C VAL A 135 -3.28 0.97 -18.24
N PRO A 136 -2.13 1.67 -18.22
CA PRO A 136 -0.90 1.12 -17.67
C PRO A 136 -1.05 0.70 -16.21
N LEU A 137 -0.57 -0.50 -15.86
CA LEU A 137 -0.69 -1.03 -14.49
C LEU A 137 -0.09 -0.13 -13.43
N THR A 138 0.93 0.68 -13.79
CA THR A 138 1.54 1.68 -12.88
C THR A 138 0.57 2.76 -12.45
N ARG A 139 -0.38 3.13 -13.32
CA ARG A 139 -1.38 4.19 -13.10
C ARG A 139 -2.72 3.65 -12.60
N LEU A 140 -2.93 2.34 -12.71
CA LEU A 140 -4.19 1.70 -12.34
C LEU A 140 -4.39 1.69 -10.83
N SER A 141 -5.52 2.22 -10.36
CA SER A 141 -5.91 2.19 -8.96
C SER A 141 -6.52 0.83 -8.59
N MET A 142 -5.85 0.07 -7.74
CA MET A 142 -6.35 -1.25 -7.30
C MET A 142 -7.67 -1.15 -6.53
N SER A 143 -7.84 -0.08 -5.74
CA SER A 143 -9.10 0.17 -5.02
C SER A 143 -10.26 0.54 -5.96
N ALA A 144 -9.98 1.19 -7.08
CA ALA A 144 -11.02 1.46 -8.09
C ALA A 144 -11.46 0.18 -8.79
N VAL A 145 -10.50 -0.70 -9.12
CA VAL A 145 -10.80 -2.01 -9.70
C VAL A 145 -11.57 -2.88 -8.71
N ALA A 146 -11.17 -2.92 -7.43
CA ALA A 146 -11.88 -3.67 -6.40
C ALA A 146 -13.34 -3.21 -6.28
N ARG A 147 -13.58 -1.89 -6.18
CA ARG A 147 -14.95 -1.34 -6.16
C ARG A 147 -15.77 -1.67 -7.41
N ALA A 148 -15.14 -1.74 -8.57
CA ALA A 148 -15.83 -2.15 -9.79
C ALA A 148 -16.27 -3.64 -9.73
N VAL A 149 -15.49 -4.51 -9.12
CA VAL A 149 -15.87 -5.90 -8.86
C VAL A 149 -16.96 -5.98 -7.78
N GLU A 150 -16.83 -5.22 -6.71
CA GLU A 150 -17.77 -5.13 -5.57
C GLU A 150 -19.11 -4.48 -5.95
N SER A 151 -19.23 -3.86 -7.14
CA SER A 151 -20.52 -3.39 -7.66
C SER A 151 -21.50 -4.55 -7.95
N ASN A 152 -21.01 -5.77 -8.11
CA ASN A 152 -21.85 -6.96 -8.10
C ASN A 152 -22.28 -7.24 -6.65
N VAL A 153 -23.59 -7.14 -6.39
CA VAL A 153 -24.17 -7.28 -5.05
C VAL A 153 -23.85 -8.60 -4.37
N ALA A 154 -23.64 -9.68 -5.15
CA ALA A 154 -23.25 -10.99 -4.62
C ALA A 154 -21.81 -11.06 -4.09
N VAL A 155 -20.98 -10.06 -4.43
CA VAL A 155 -19.61 -9.93 -3.94
C VAL A 155 -19.61 -9.18 -2.61
N ARG A 156 -19.04 -9.79 -1.56
CA ARG A 156 -18.84 -9.15 -0.26
C ARG A 156 -17.63 -8.22 -0.27
N SER A 157 -16.53 -8.70 -0.85
CA SER A 157 -15.28 -7.93 -0.99
C SER A 157 -14.42 -8.50 -2.11
N ALA A 158 -13.57 -7.66 -2.68
CA ALA A 158 -12.60 -8.06 -3.68
C ALA A 158 -11.20 -7.56 -3.32
N THR A 159 -10.23 -8.44 -3.38
CA THR A 159 -8.81 -8.09 -3.23
C THR A 159 -8.13 -8.16 -4.59
N VAL A 160 -7.53 -7.04 -5.01
CA VAL A 160 -6.88 -6.92 -6.32
C VAL A 160 -5.39 -6.72 -6.15
N THR A 161 -4.59 -7.55 -6.80
CA THR A 161 -3.14 -7.46 -6.82
C THR A 161 -2.59 -7.41 -8.24
N ARG A 162 -1.53 -6.60 -8.44
CA ARG A 162 -0.87 -6.51 -9.75
C ARG A 162 -0.11 -7.78 -10.07
N ARG A 163 -0.25 -8.26 -11.28
CA ARG A 163 0.54 -9.33 -11.85
C ARG A 163 1.20 -8.84 -13.13
N TRP A 164 2.43 -8.45 -12.98
CA TRP A 164 3.21 -7.92 -14.09
C TRP A 164 3.39 -8.93 -15.23
N PRO A 165 3.46 -8.47 -16.49
CA PRO A 165 3.49 -7.08 -16.94
C PRO A 165 2.11 -6.44 -17.19
N THR A 166 1.05 -7.18 -17.49
CA THR A 166 -0.22 -6.65 -18.05
C THR A 166 -1.48 -7.17 -17.35
N SER A 167 -1.34 -7.94 -16.26
CA SER A 167 -2.42 -8.69 -15.65
C SER A 167 -2.70 -8.27 -14.21
N LEU A 168 -3.88 -8.67 -13.71
CA LEU A 168 -4.28 -8.58 -12.30
C LEU A 168 -4.65 -9.97 -11.79
N ARG A 169 -4.50 -10.15 -10.48
CA ARG A 169 -5.16 -11.22 -9.76
C ARG A 169 -6.27 -10.59 -8.93
N VAL A 170 -7.48 -11.10 -9.10
CA VAL A 170 -8.68 -10.69 -8.38
C VAL A 170 -9.15 -11.86 -7.54
N SER A 171 -9.10 -11.71 -6.22
CA SER A 171 -9.66 -12.68 -5.28
C SER A 171 -10.98 -12.13 -4.76
N VAL A 172 -12.05 -12.84 -5.03
CA VAL A 172 -13.41 -12.46 -4.67
C VAL A 172 -13.83 -13.24 -3.43
N THR A 173 -14.43 -12.54 -2.47
CA THR A 173 -15.15 -13.16 -1.35
C THR A 173 -16.63 -12.99 -1.58
N MET A 174 -17.34 -14.11 -1.68
CA MET A 174 -18.77 -14.12 -1.90
C MET A 174 -19.53 -13.80 -0.62
N ARG A 175 -20.75 -13.26 -0.74
CA ARG A 175 -21.67 -13.15 0.39
C ARG A 175 -22.20 -14.52 0.76
N THR A 176 -22.27 -14.78 2.06
CA THR A 176 -22.85 -16.02 2.61
C THR A 176 -24.25 -15.72 3.10
N PRO A 177 -25.27 -16.45 2.63
CA PRO A 177 -26.63 -16.23 3.08
C PRO A 177 -26.77 -16.62 4.55
N MET A 178 -27.39 -15.74 5.33
CA MET A 178 -27.76 -15.97 6.73
C MET A 178 -29.25 -16.26 6.87
N ALA A 179 -30.05 -15.57 6.10
CA ALA A 179 -31.51 -15.59 6.17
C ALA A 179 -32.14 -15.18 4.83
N VAL A 180 -33.47 -15.20 4.77
CA VAL A 180 -34.21 -14.66 3.65
C VAL A 180 -35.18 -13.58 4.10
N GLU A 181 -35.40 -12.58 3.28
CA GLU A 181 -36.40 -11.55 3.48
C GLU A 181 -37.51 -11.71 2.44
N ALA A 182 -38.78 -11.55 2.84
CA ALA A 182 -39.90 -11.59 1.92
C ALA A 182 -39.87 -10.37 0.99
N GLY A 183 -40.00 -10.56 -0.30
CA GLY A 183 -39.99 -9.51 -1.33
C GLY A 183 -41.04 -9.73 -2.40
N THR A 184 -41.14 -8.79 -3.31
CA THR A 184 -42.04 -8.90 -4.47
C THR A 184 -41.56 -10.01 -5.40
N GLY A 185 -42.33 -11.10 -5.48
CA GLY A 185 -42.02 -12.22 -6.37
C GLY A 185 -41.19 -13.33 -5.75
N GLY A 186 -41.12 -13.41 -4.42
CA GLY A 186 -40.43 -14.47 -3.69
C GLY A 186 -39.65 -13.98 -2.50
N TYR A 187 -38.50 -14.54 -2.30
CA TYR A 187 -37.60 -14.18 -1.18
C TYR A 187 -36.27 -13.66 -1.71
N GLN A 188 -35.57 -12.91 -0.89
CA GLN A 188 -34.22 -12.45 -1.16
C GLN A 188 -33.27 -13.00 -0.09
N LEU A 189 -32.19 -13.62 -0.49
CA LEU A 189 -31.11 -14.02 0.40
C LEU A 189 -30.44 -12.78 0.99
N VAL A 190 -30.27 -12.77 2.30
CA VAL A 190 -29.68 -11.66 3.07
C VAL A 190 -28.49 -12.19 3.83
N ASP A 191 -27.41 -11.43 3.83
CA ASP A 191 -26.19 -11.73 4.57
C ASP A 191 -26.21 -11.13 6.00
N ASP A 192 -25.12 -11.35 6.74
CA ASP A 192 -24.91 -10.82 8.10
C ASP A 192 -24.75 -9.30 8.18
N GLN A 193 -24.65 -8.61 7.03
CA GLN A 193 -24.63 -7.15 6.94
C GLN A 193 -25.99 -6.55 6.53
N GLY A 194 -27.01 -7.38 6.36
CA GLY A 194 -28.34 -6.95 5.91
C GLY A 194 -28.45 -6.66 4.43
N VAL A 195 -27.46 -7.09 3.63
CA VAL A 195 -27.47 -6.88 2.18
C VAL A 195 -28.24 -8.02 1.51
N ALA A 196 -29.31 -7.67 0.80
CA ALA A 196 -30.04 -8.59 -0.05
C ALA A 196 -29.29 -8.75 -1.38
N PHE A 197 -28.86 -9.95 -1.72
CA PHE A 197 -27.95 -10.16 -2.86
C PHE A 197 -28.44 -11.15 -3.92
N GLN A 198 -29.44 -11.97 -3.61
CA GLN A 198 -29.98 -12.93 -4.58
C GLN A 198 -31.48 -13.16 -4.34
N GLN A 199 -32.27 -13.17 -5.42
CA GLN A 199 -33.67 -13.56 -5.37
C GLN A 199 -33.82 -15.08 -5.51
N VAL A 200 -34.66 -15.67 -4.66
CA VAL A 200 -35.01 -17.09 -4.66
C VAL A 200 -36.51 -17.28 -4.61
N ALA A 201 -37.00 -18.39 -5.19
CA ALA A 201 -38.44 -18.66 -5.25
C ALA A 201 -39.03 -19.06 -3.89
N SER A 202 -38.24 -19.70 -3.02
CA SER A 202 -38.68 -20.19 -1.71
C SER A 202 -37.63 -19.91 -0.64
N ALA A 203 -38.04 -19.86 0.62
CA ALA A 203 -37.15 -19.63 1.75
C ALA A 203 -36.18 -20.80 1.98
N GLY A 204 -36.52 -22.03 1.53
CA GLY A 204 -35.71 -23.21 1.81
C GLY A 204 -35.57 -23.46 3.31
N ASP A 205 -34.34 -23.70 3.73
CA ASP A 205 -34.00 -23.92 5.14
C ASP A 205 -33.65 -22.64 5.92
N TYR A 206 -33.58 -21.52 5.21
CA TYR A 206 -33.24 -20.24 5.83
C TYR A 206 -34.45 -19.65 6.60
N PRO A 207 -34.20 -19.04 7.78
CA PRO A 207 -35.22 -18.31 8.51
C PRO A 207 -35.66 -17.06 7.73
N VAL A 208 -36.95 -16.74 7.78
CA VAL A 208 -37.46 -15.50 7.21
C VAL A 208 -37.21 -14.35 8.19
N VAL A 209 -36.52 -13.30 7.74
CA VAL A 209 -36.18 -12.15 8.58
C VAL A 209 -36.99 -10.93 8.23
N THR A 210 -37.26 -10.13 9.26
CA THR A 210 -37.75 -8.75 9.16
C THR A 210 -36.71 -7.84 9.79
N LEU A 211 -36.11 -7.00 8.95
CA LEU A 211 -35.07 -6.06 9.37
C LEU A 211 -35.64 -4.68 9.68
N PRO A 212 -35.05 -3.96 10.64
CA PRO A 212 -35.42 -2.55 10.91
C PRO A 212 -34.95 -1.63 9.77
N GLU A 213 -35.19 -0.34 9.89
CA GLU A 213 -34.76 0.67 8.93
C GLU A 213 -33.22 0.70 8.79
N ASP A 214 -32.51 0.62 9.92
CA ASP A 214 -31.06 0.35 9.92
C ASP A 214 -30.81 -1.15 9.76
N ARG A 215 -30.73 -1.57 8.51
CA ARG A 215 -30.57 -2.97 8.13
C ARG A 215 -29.27 -3.58 8.65
N SER A 216 -28.19 -2.81 8.70
CA SER A 216 -26.87 -3.31 9.07
C SER A 216 -26.80 -3.68 10.55
N VAL A 217 -27.39 -2.85 11.42
CA VAL A 217 -27.49 -3.11 12.85
C VAL A 217 -28.41 -4.30 13.10
N GLY A 218 -29.61 -4.27 12.50
CA GLY A 218 -30.57 -5.37 12.66
C GLY A 218 -30.05 -6.72 12.19
N ALA A 219 -29.30 -6.76 11.09
CA ALA A 219 -28.69 -7.98 10.58
C ALA A 219 -27.56 -8.48 11.49
N ALA A 220 -26.73 -7.59 12.01
CA ALA A 220 -25.67 -7.94 12.94
C ALA A 220 -26.23 -8.52 14.25
N ASP A 221 -27.30 -7.94 14.78
CA ASP A 221 -28.01 -8.45 15.96
C ASP A 221 -28.58 -9.84 15.70
N ILE A 222 -29.25 -10.04 14.56
CA ILE A 222 -29.79 -11.35 14.15
C ILE A 222 -28.67 -12.36 13.97
N ALA A 223 -27.55 -12.00 13.31
CA ALA A 223 -26.41 -12.88 13.11
C ALA A 223 -25.80 -13.31 14.44
N SER A 224 -25.63 -12.38 15.38
CA SER A 224 -25.14 -12.65 16.72
C SER A 224 -26.08 -13.60 17.48
N ALA A 225 -27.36 -13.34 17.44
CA ALA A 225 -28.36 -14.14 18.11
C ALA A 225 -28.49 -15.55 17.50
N LEU A 226 -28.49 -15.70 16.19
CA LEU A 226 -28.47 -16.99 15.50
C LEU A 226 -27.16 -17.75 15.74
N GLY A 227 -26.04 -17.04 15.85
CA GLY A 227 -24.72 -17.61 16.15
C GLY A 227 -24.62 -18.18 17.56
N ALA A 228 -25.40 -17.68 18.50
CA ALA A 228 -25.45 -18.17 19.87
C ALA A 228 -26.34 -19.43 20.04
N LEU A 229 -27.16 -19.75 19.04
CA LEU A 229 -27.99 -20.97 19.05
C LEU A 229 -27.16 -22.17 18.60
N ASP A 230 -27.44 -23.33 19.23
CA ASP A 230 -26.96 -24.59 18.70
C ASP A 230 -27.62 -24.96 17.36
N ASP A 231 -26.96 -25.81 16.57
CA ASP A 231 -27.41 -26.13 15.22
C ASP A 231 -28.81 -26.76 15.19
N SER A 232 -29.19 -27.52 16.23
CA SER A 232 -30.51 -28.15 16.31
C SER A 232 -31.61 -27.13 16.54
N THR A 233 -31.40 -26.15 17.38
CA THR A 233 -32.33 -25.05 17.65
C THR A 233 -32.36 -24.07 16.46
N ARG A 234 -31.19 -23.77 15.87
CA ARG A 234 -31.10 -22.90 14.70
C ARG A 234 -31.92 -23.42 13.53
N SER A 235 -31.90 -24.74 13.28
CA SER A 235 -32.66 -25.35 12.19
C SER A 235 -34.19 -25.30 12.41
N GLN A 236 -34.63 -25.08 13.62
CA GLN A 236 -36.04 -24.93 13.99
C GLN A 236 -36.55 -23.48 13.92
N VAL A 237 -35.67 -22.52 13.71
CA VAL A 237 -36.09 -21.11 13.57
C VAL A 237 -36.83 -20.93 12.26
N ALA A 238 -38.06 -20.46 12.34
CA ALA A 238 -38.88 -20.17 11.15
C ALA A 238 -38.80 -18.68 10.77
N THR A 239 -38.96 -17.80 11.74
CA THR A 239 -38.90 -16.33 11.50
C THR A 239 -38.08 -15.64 12.55
N VAL A 240 -37.41 -14.54 12.15
CA VAL A 240 -36.66 -13.67 13.06
C VAL A 240 -37.06 -12.24 12.79
N THR A 241 -37.35 -11.50 13.82
CA THR A 241 -37.68 -10.08 13.72
C THR A 241 -36.72 -9.28 14.59
N SER A 242 -36.02 -8.32 14.02
CA SER A 242 -35.28 -7.30 14.78
C SER A 242 -35.99 -5.96 14.71
N THR A 243 -36.09 -5.31 15.83
CA THR A 243 -36.62 -3.91 15.96
C THR A 243 -35.46 -2.92 16.12
N GLY A 244 -34.20 -3.37 16.09
CA GLY A 244 -33.02 -2.55 16.37
C GLY A 244 -32.68 -2.49 17.87
N THR A 245 -33.58 -2.93 18.75
CA THR A 245 -33.37 -2.99 20.22
C THR A 245 -33.68 -4.35 20.80
N GLN A 246 -34.40 -5.19 20.09
CA GLN A 246 -34.78 -6.52 20.49
C GLN A 246 -34.85 -7.47 19.29
N VAL A 247 -34.34 -8.67 19.47
CA VAL A 247 -34.47 -9.76 18.50
C VAL A 247 -35.53 -10.76 19.04
N SER A 248 -36.44 -11.21 18.21
CA SER A 248 -37.38 -12.27 18.54
C SER A 248 -37.37 -13.37 17.52
N PHE A 249 -37.39 -14.60 17.96
CA PHE A 249 -37.42 -15.80 17.12
C PHE A 249 -38.80 -16.47 17.26
N THR A 250 -39.34 -16.90 16.12
CA THR A 250 -40.45 -17.85 16.13
C THR A 250 -39.97 -19.17 15.57
N LEU A 251 -40.10 -20.22 16.35
CA LEU A 251 -39.71 -21.56 15.92
C LEU A 251 -40.79 -22.18 15.05
N ARG A 252 -40.43 -23.19 14.25
CA ARG A 252 -41.37 -23.95 13.39
C ARG A 252 -42.52 -24.59 14.20
N GLY A 253 -42.29 -24.85 15.48
CA GLY A 253 -43.33 -25.32 16.44
C GLY A 253 -44.25 -24.24 17.00
N GLY A 254 -44.15 -22.98 16.56
CA GLY A 254 -44.98 -21.83 16.98
C GLY A 254 -44.53 -21.16 18.27
N GLN A 255 -43.50 -21.66 18.95
CA GLN A 255 -42.95 -20.99 20.14
C GLN A 255 -42.20 -19.73 19.76
N THR A 256 -42.40 -18.68 20.54
CA THR A 256 -41.67 -17.41 20.37
C THR A 256 -40.69 -17.22 21.51
N VAL A 257 -39.45 -16.98 21.15
CA VAL A 257 -38.35 -16.69 22.05
C VAL A 257 -37.94 -15.23 21.87
N LYS A 258 -37.92 -14.46 22.93
CA LYS A 258 -37.38 -13.10 22.93
C LYS A 258 -35.92 -13.15 23.35
N TRP A 259 -35.04 -12.70 22.47
CA TRP A 259 -33.64 -12.56 22.76
C TRP A 259 -33.42 -11.15 23.30
N GLY A 260 -33.14 -11.03 24.61
CA GLY A 260 -32.89 -9.74 25.24
C GLY A 260 -31.55 -9.12 24.85
N THR A 261 -31.51 -7.80 24.81
CA THR A 261 -30.30 -7.00 24.83
C THR A 261 -29.81 -6.83 26.25
#